data_68e07058924fab563b80b58a3c6bc3b1
#
_entry.id   68e07058924fab563b80b58a3c6bc3b1
#
_cell.length_a   1.000
_cell.length_b   1.000
_cell.length_c   1.000
_cell.angle_alpha   90.00
_cell.angle_beta   90.00
_cell.angle_gamma   90.00
#
_symmetry.space_group_name_H-M   'P 1'
#
loop_
_entity.id
_entity.type
_entity.pdbx_description
1 polymer ?
#
loop_
_entity_poly.entity_id
_entity_poly.type
_entity_poly.pdbx_seq_one_letter_code
_entity_poly.pdbx_strand_id
1 'polypeptide(L)'
;MNQRVLLLLLLLVGCTPSAYQVLLEHQLSPDKPFCDAIEPIPPSRLNEVWKRFTEPLEAGKTGIHLLEDGAGALTARGWLTDNATKSIDIQYFIFSADNVGLIAIERLLLAAKRGVKVRLLVDDLLVDGDANILQAVNAHPNISIRIYNPSINIGKSFVAKLGNIIVNFRGMNQRMHNKTFIVDERVAITGGRNIADEYFYFNREYNFRDRDVLLFGP
;
A
#
# COMPACT_ATOMS: atom_id res chain seq x y z
N MET A 1 -5.47 -16.59 50.36
CA MET A 1 -4.79 -16.43 49.05
C MET A 1 -4.24 -15.00 49.03
N ASN A 2 -2.92 -14.86 49.05
CA ASN A 2 -2.22 -13.62 49.42
C ASN A 2 -2.38 -12.53 48.33
N GLN A 3 -2.82 -11.34 48.71
CA GLN A 3 -2.94 -10.15 47.83
C GLN A 3 -1.65 -9.82 47.04
N ARG A 4 -0.50 -10.25 47.56
CA ARG A 4 0.80 -10.08 46.88
C ARG A 4 0.99 -10.96 45.65
N VAL A 5 0.31 -12.12 45.58
CA VAL A 5 0.36 -13.03 44.42
C VAL A 5 -0.52 -12.51 43.27
N LEU A 6 -1.63 -11.82 43.61
CA LEU A 6 -2.51 -11.21 42.60
C LEU A 6 -1.86 -9.99 41.94
N LEU A 7 -1.04 -9.23 42.68
CA LEU A 7 -0.31 -8.09 42.11
C LEU A 7 0.85 -8.51 41.18
N LEU A 8 1.48 -9.65 41.46
CA LEU A 8 2.55 -10.19 40.60
C LEU A 8 2.01 -10.78 39.29
N LEU A 9 0.80 -11.32 39.32
CA LEU A 9 0.14 -11.83 38.08
C LEU A 9 -0.35 -10.71 37.14
N LEU A 10 -0.65 -9.53 37.68
CA LEU A 10 -1.00 -8.35 36.89
C LEU A 10 0.22 -7.66 36.26
N LEU A 11 1.42 -7.90 36.78
CA LEU A 11 2.67 -7.37 36.23
C LEU A 11 3.28 -8.27 35.12
N LEU A 12 2.77 -9.50 34.97
CA LEU A 12 3.22 -10.45 33.95
C LEU A 12 2.34 -10.46 32.67
N VAL A 13 1.28 -9.64 32.61
CA VAL A 13 0.68 -9.26 31.32
C VAL A 13 1.65 -8.26 30.68
N GLY A 14 2.82 -8.78 30.34
CA GLY A 14 3.85 -8.03 29.67
C GLY A 14 3.25 -7.41 28.43
N CYS A 15 3.41 -6.10 28.32
CA CYS A 15 3.19 -5.34 27.10
C CYS A 15 4.09 -5.92 25.99
N THR A 16 3.66 -6.99 25.35
CA THR A 16 4.16 -7.28 24.01
C THR A 16 3.62 -6.15 23.14
N PRO A 17 4.48 -5.34 22.52
CA PRO A 17 4.01 -4.29 21.62
C PRO A 17 3.11 -4.93 20.57
N SER A 18 1.96 -4.32 20.29
CA SER A 18 1.11 -4.81 19.21
C SER A 18 1.91 -4.77 17.91
N ALA A 19 1.63 -5.67 16.96
CA ALA A 19 2.27 -5.64 15.64
C ALA A 19 2.20 -4.25 14.99
N TYR A 20 1.15 -3.49 15.31
CA TYR A 20 0.98 -2.10 14.90
C TYR A 20 1.99 -1.14 15.55
N GLN A 21 2.27 -1.27 16.84
CA GLN A 21 3.28 -0.44 17.51
C GLN A 21 4.67 -0.70 16.94
N VAL A 22 5.00 -1.97 16.68
CA VAL A 22 6.26 -2.34 16.03
C VAL A 22 6.34 -1.76 14.61
N LEU A 23 5.23 -1.76 13.87
CA LEU A 23 5.16 -1.15 12.53
C LEU A 23 5.40 0.36 12.61
N LEU A 24 4.78 1.06 13.57
CA LEU A 24 4.99 2.51 13.77
C LEU A 24 6.43 2.83 14.18
N GLU A 25 7.01 2.05 15.07
CA GLU A 25 8.42 2.21 15.48
C GLU A 25 9.36 2.03 14.28
N HIS A 26 9.11 1.03 13.41
CA HIS A 26 9.87 0.84 12.16
C HIS A 26 9.71 1.98 11.17
N GLN A 27 8.57 2.67 11.15
CA GLN A 27 8.40 3.86 10.32
C GLN A 27 9.29 5.03 10.78
N LEU A 28 9.59 5.09 12.06
CA LEU A 28 10.41 6.14 12.67
C LEU A 28 11.91 5.79 12.65
N SER A 29 12.28 4.54 12.37
CA SER A 29 13.67 4.11 12.29
C SER A 29 14.23 4.32 10.88
N PRO A 30 15.31 5.12 10.72
CA PRO A 30 15.94 5.32 9.42
C PRO A 30 16.75 4.11 8.94
N ASP A 31 17.13 3.21 9.85
CA ASP A 31 18.05 2.11 9.54
C ASP A 31 17.29 0.78 9.43
N LYS A 32 17.06 0.35 8.19
CA LYS A 32 16.64 -1.03 7.90
C LYS A 32 17.87 -1.90 7.69
N PRO A 33 17.91 -3.14 8.24
CA PRO A 33 18.99 -4.05 7.92
C PRO A 33 19.05 -4.27 6.41
N PHE A 34 20.20 -4.01 5.82
CA PHE A 34 20.46 -4.26 4.41
C PHE A 34 20.45 -5.77 4.15
N CYS A 35 19.63 -6.21 3.20
CA CYS A 35 19.87 -7.47 2.53
C CYS A 35 20.98 -7.23 1.50
N ASP A 36 22.08 -7.97 1.62
CA ASP A 36 23.21 -7.86 0.72
C ASP A 36 22.83 -8.12 -0.73
N ALA A 37 23.35 -7.26 -1.60
CA ALA A 37 23.46 -7.39 -3.04
C ALA A 37 22.18 -7.84 -3.79
N ILE A 38 21.35 -6.86 -4.13
CA ILE A 38 20.39 -7.04 -5.21
C ILE A 38 21.14 -6.78 -6.53
N GLU A 39 21.26 -7.80 -7.38
CA GLU A 39 21.89 -7.65 -8.68
C GLU A 39 21.13 -6.61 -9.54
N PRO A 40 21.84 -5.77 -10.32
CA PRO A 40 21.21 -4.81 -11.21
C PRO A 40 20.37 -5.55 -12.26
N ILE A 41 19.12 -5.13 -12.40
CA ILE A 41 18.21 -5.71 -13.40
C ILE A 41 18.49 -5.07 -14.76
N PRO A 42 18.51 -5.87 -15.84
CA PRO A 42 18.66 -5.34 -17.19
C PRO A 42 17.53 -4.36 -17.52
N PRO A 43 17.76 -3.35 -18.36
CA PRO A 43 16.74 -2.38 -18.75
C PRO A 43 15.47 -3.09 -19.23
N SER A 44 14.36 -2.76 -18.57
CA SER A 44 13.10 -3.48 -18.76
C SER A 44 12.47 -3.13 -20.12
N ARG A 45 11.59 -4.03 -20.55
CA ARG A 45 10.66 -3.79 -21.66
C ARG A 45 9.86 -2.49 -21.51
N LEU A 46 9.70 -1.98 -20.27
CA LEU A 46 9.04 -0.70 -20.03
C LEU A 46 9.75 0.44 -20.77
N ASN A 47 11.08 0.49 -20.75
CA ASN A 47 11.83 1.52 -21.47
C ASN A 47 11.66 1.43 -23.00
N GLU A 48 11.55 0.23 -23.57
CA GLU A 48 11.31 0.03 -25.00
C GLU A 48 9.87 0.39 -25.37
N VAL A 49 8.91 -0.07 -24.59
CA VAL A 49 7.50 0.26 -24.77
C VAL A 49 7.29 1.75 -24.56
N TRP A 50 7.94 2.34 -23.57
CA TRP A 50 7.90 3.77 -23.28
C TRP A 50 8.32 4.60 -24.50
N LYS A 51 9.42 4.29 -25.14
CA LYS A 51 9.88 4.98 -26.36
C LYS A 51 8.81 4.99 -27.45
N ARG A 52 8.14 3.86 -27.67
CA ARG A 52 7.08 3.74 -28.71
C ARG A 52 5.88 4.65 -28.42
N PHE A 53 5.57 4.92 -27.16
CA PHE A 53 4.44 5.78 -26.76
C PHE A 53 4.84 7.24 -26.62
N THR A 54 6.08 7.55 -26.26
CA THR A 54 6.54 8.91 -26.01
C THR A 54 7.18 9.58 -27.23
N GLU A 55 7.80 8.83 -28.13
CA GLU A 55 8.34 9.38 -29.39
C GLU A 55 7.30 10.12 -30.25
N PRO A 56 6.03 9.63 -30.36
CA PRO A 56 4.99 10.37 -31.08
C PRO A 56 4.41 11.54 -30.31
N LEU A 57 4.68 11.67 -28.99
CA LEU A 57 4.19 12.79 -28.19
C LEU A 57 5.01 14.03 -28.52
N GLU A 58 4.32 15.11 -28.91
CA GLU A 58 4.96 16.42 -29.01
C GLU A 58 5.54 16.83 -27.66
N ALA A 59 6.67 17.54 -27.68
CA ALA A 59 7.35 18.01 -26.48
C ALA A 59 6.37 18.77 -25.55
N GLY A 60 6.31 18.34 -24.30
CA GLY A 60 5.45 18.94 -23.28
C GLY A 60 4.01 18.43 -23.25
N LYS A 61 3.65 17.41 -24.06
CA LYS A 61 2.33 16.79 -24.01
C LYS A 61 2.35 15.51 -23.14
N THR A 62 1.21 15.26 -22.50
CA THR A 62 0.97 14.04 -21.71
C THR A 62 -0.01 13.14 -22.45
N GLY A 63 0.33 11.88 -22.61
CA GLY A 63 -0.59 10.85 -23.12
C GLY A 63 -1.56 10.42 -22.02
N ILE A 64 -2.81 10.17 -22.41
CA ILE A 64 -3.90 9.78 -21.51
C ILE A 64 -4.58 8.54 -22.06
N HIS A 65 -4.80 7.53 -21.20
CA HIS A 65 -5.60 6.36 -21.51
C HIS A 65 -6.62 6.09 -20.41
N LEU A 66 -7.88 5.89 -20.78
CA LEU A 66 -8.94 5.58 -19.81
C LEU A 66 -8.96 4.08 -19.50
N LEU A 67 -8.95 3.75 -18.22
CA LEU A 67 -9.11 2.39 -17.72
C LEU A 67 -10.57 2.23 -17.27
N GLU A 68 -11.43 1.86 -18.19
CA GLU A 68 -12.89 1.83 -18.02
C GLU A 68 -13.34 0.70 -17.11
N ASP A 69 -12.73 -0.47 -17.21
CA ASP A 69 -13.12 -1.67 -16.47
C ASP A 69 -12.09 -2.10 -15.41
N GLY A 70 -12.54 -2.89 -14.43
CA GLY A 70 -11.71 -3.35 -13.34
C GLY A 70 -10.60 -4.29 -13.78
N ALA A 71 -10.88 -5.20 -14.72
CA ALA A 71 -9.90 -6.19 -15.19
C ALA A 71 -8.75 -5.50 -15.93
N GLY A 72 -9.07 -4.56 -16.84
CA GLY A 72 -8.06 -3.75 -17.54
C GLY A 72 -7.24 -2.90 -16.56
N ALA A 73 -7.90 -2.31 -15.56
CA ALA A 73 -7.24 -1.50 -14.54
C ALA A 73 -6.28 -2.33 -13.65
N LEU A 74 -6.66 -3.55 -13.29
CA LEU A 74 -5.80 -4.47 -12.54
C LEU A 74 -4.62 -4.96 -13.38
N THR A 75 -4.90 -5.36 -14.63
CA THR A 75 -3.88 -5.80 -15.58
C THR A 75 -2.83 -4.71 -15.84
N ALA A 76 -3.27 -3.46 -16.02
CA ALA A 76 -2.36 -2.33 -16.20
C ALA A 76 -1.43 -2.15 -14.98
N ARG A 77 -1.95 -2.21 -13.75
CA ARG A 77 -1.14 -2.12 -12.52
C ARG A 77 -0.16 -3.28 -12.41
N GLY A 78 -0.62 -4.50 -12.65
CA GLY A 78 0.21 -5.69 -12.64
C GLY A 78 1.36 -5.59 -13.65
N TRP A 79 1.05 -5.25 -14.90
CA TRP A 79 2.04 -5.11 -15.95
C TRP A 79 3.07 -4.01 -15.63
N LEU A 80 2.61 -2.86 -15.15
CA LEU A 80 3.50 -1.77 -14.73
C LEU A 80 4.40 -2.19 -13.58
N THR A 81 3.87 -2.91 -12.59
CA THR A 81 4.65 -3.45 -11.47
C THR A 81 5.72 -4.44 -11.96
N ASP A 82 5.36 -5.34 -12.87
CA ASP A 82 6.29 -6.36 -13.38
C ASP A 82 7.41 -5.74 -14.23
N ASN A 83 7.19 -4.57 -14.83
CA ASN A 83 8.16 -3.87 -15.68
C ASN A 83 8.80 -2.65 -15.02
N ALA A 84 8.49 -2.34 -13.78
CA ALA A 84 9.14 -1.28 -13.01
C ALA A 84 10.65 -1.54 -12.83
N THR A 85 11.45 -0.48 -12.92
CA THR A 85 12.93 -0.55 -12.83
C THR A 85 13.53 0.29 -11.71
N LYS A 86 12.85 1.37 -11.29
CA LYS A 86 13.38 2.30 -10.29
C LYS A 86 12.51 2.35 -9.05
N SER A 87 11.26 2.74 -9.21
CA SER A 87 10.37 2.98 -8.08
C SER A 87 8.91 2.73 -8.41
N ILE A 88 8.15 2.37 -7.37
CA ILE A 88 6.70 2.30 -7.38
C ILE A 88 6.20 3.08 -6.18
N ASP A 89 5.44 4.14 -6.42
CA ASP A 89 4.87 5.02 -5.41
C ASP A 89 3.35 4.90 -5.41
N ILE A 90 2.81 4.53 -4.26
CA ILE A 90 1.41 4.15 -4.12
C ILE A 90 0.77 4.94 -2.99
N GLN A 91 -0.41 5.51 -3.25
CA GLN A 91 -1.26 6.09 -2.23
C GLN A 91 -2.67 5.54 -2.40
N TYR A 92 -3.23 4.95 -1.34
CA TYR A 92 -4.60 4.44 -1.36
C TYR A 92 -5.32 4.75 -0.05
N PHE A 93 -6.60 5.09 -0.19
CA PHE A 93 -7.51 5.22 0.94
C PHE A 93 -7.88 3.84 1.51
N ILE A 94 -8.18 2.87 0.63
CA ILE A 94 -8.43 1.46 0.99
C ILE A 94 -7.36 0.59 0.35
N PHE A 95 -6.74 -0.25 1.18
CA PHE A 95 -5.88 -1.35 0.73
C PHE A 95 -6.24 -2.58 1.56
N SER A 96 -7.07 -3.45 1.01
CA SER A 96 -7.61 -4.63 1.72
C SER A 96 -6.64 -5.81 1.66
N ALA A 97 -6.79 -6.74 2.61
CA ALA A 97 -6.07 -8.01 2.61
C ALA A 97 -6.91 -9.14 1.96
N ASP A 98 -7.71 -8.80 0.96
CA ASP A 98 -8.49 -9.71 0.13
C ASP A 98 -7.68 -10.26 -1.05
N ASN A 99 -8.33 -10.92 -2.02
CA ASN A 99 -7.63 -11.54 -3.14
C ASN A 99 -6.83 -10.53 -3.97
N VAL A 100 -7.43 -9.38 -4.31
CA VAL A 100 -6.77 -8.34 -5.09
C VAL A 100 -5.62 -7.71 -4.31
N GLY A 101 -5.82 -7.44 -3.03
CA GLY A 101 -4.77 -6.89 -2.18
C GLY A 101 -3.59 -7.84 -2.00
N LEU A 102 -3.84 -9.14 -1.81
CA LEU A 102 -2.78 -10.15 -1.70
C LEU A 102 -2.00 -10.30 -3.01
N ILE A 103 -2.69 -10.29 -4.17
CA ILE A 103 -2.04 -10.27 -5.49
C ILE A 103 -1.18 -9.01 -5.65
N ALA A 104 -1.69 -7.86 -5.24
CA ALA A 104 -0.92 -6.61 -5.31
C ALA A 104 0.34 -6.67 -4.44
N ILE A 105 0.24 -7.16 -3.19
CA ILE A 105 1.38 -7.33 -2.29
C ILE A 105 2.42 -8.27 -2.88
N GLU A 106 2.00 -9.42 -3.43
CA GLU A 106 2.91 -10.37 -4.08
C GLU A 106 3.69 -9.71 -5.22
N ARG A 107 3.02 -8.99 -6.12
CA ARG A 107 3.66 -8.28 -7.23
C ARG A 107 4.63 -7.21 -6.76
N LEU A 108 4.28 -6.45 -5.72
CA LEU A 108 5.15 -5.44 -5.12
C LEU A 108 6.39 -6.07 -4.47
N LEU A 109 6.24 -7.21 -3.79
CA LEU A 109 7.36 -7.97 -3.25
C LEU A 109 8.30 -8.49 -4.36
N LEU A 110 7.75 -8.99 -5.45
CA LEU A 110 8.54 -9.43 -6.61
C LEU A 110 9.28 -8.25 -7.25
N ALA A 111 8.66 -7.08 -7.36
CA ALA A 111 9.33 -5.86 -7.82
C ALA A 111 10.46 -5.45 -6.86
N ALA A 112 10.20 -5.46 -5.56
CA ALA A 112 11.20 -5.12 -4.55
C ALA A 112 12.39 -6.10 -4.54
N LYS A 113 12.15 -7.39 -4.77
CA LYS A 113 13.22 -8.40 -4.95
C LYS A 113 14.08 -8.12 -6.19
N ARG A 114 13.51 -7.50 -7.23
CA ARG A 114 14.28 -7.03 -8.39
C ARG A 114 15.07 -5.74 -8.14
N GLY A 115 14.97 -5.13 -6.95
CA GLY A 115 15.67 -3.89 -6.60
C GLY A 115 14.81 -2.62 -6.74
N VAL A 116 13.56 -2.74 -7.15
CA VAL A 116 12.64 -1.60 -7.27
C VAL A 116 12.29 -1.07 -5.88
N LYS A 117 12.37 0.25 -5.70
CA LYS A 117 11.97 0.91 -4.44
C LYS A 117 10.46 1.08 -4.41
N VAL A 118 9.79 0.43 -3.46
CA VAL A 118 8.35 0.48 -3.28
C VAL A 118 8.02 1.35 -2.07
N ARG A 119 7.22 2.39 -2.27
CA ARG A 119 6.69 3.26 -1.20
C ARG A 119 5.17 3.19 -1.22
N LEU A 120 4.60 2.75 -0.11
CA LEU A 120 3.16 2.61 0.05
C LEU A 120 2.68 3.52 1.19
N LEU A 121 1.77 4.44 0.88
CA LEU A 121 1.07 5.26 1.85
C LEU A 121 -0.40 4.87 1.85
N VAL A 122 -0.90 4.41 3.00
CA VAL A 122 -2.30 3.99 3.17
C VAL A 122 -2.98 4.74 4.31
N ASP A 123 -4.29 4.93 4.20
CA ASP A 123 -5.06 5.51 5.30
C ASP A 123 -5.36 4.43 6.34
N ASP A 124 -5.29 4.80 7.63
CA ASP A 124 -5.46 3.87 8.78
C ASP A 124 -6.90 3.35 8.94
N LEU A 125 -7.90 4.07 8.42
CA LEU A 125 -9.29 3.74 8.71
C LEU A 125 -9.72 2.40 8.12
N LEU A 126 -9.20 2.06 6.96
CA LEU A 126 -9.66 0.94 6.14
C LEU A 126 -8.52 -0.02 5.73
N VAL A 127 -7.47 -0.07 6.52
CA VAL A 127 -6.48 -1.14 6.41
C VAL A 127 -7.04 -2.36 7.15
N ASP A 128 -7.86 -3.14 6.47
CA ASP A 128 -8.38 -4.43 6.97
C ASP A 128 -7.35 -5.56 6.81
N GLY A 129 -6.06 -5.20 6.85
CA GLY A 129 -4.98 -6.17 6.77
C GLY A 129 -4.60 -6.74 8.13
N ASP A 130 -4.16 -7.98 8.14
CA ASP A 130 -3.40 -8.49 9.28
C ASP A 130 -2.13 -7.63 9.44
N ALA A 131 -2.01 -6.95 10.58
CA ALA A 131 -0.85 -6.11 10.89
C ALA A 131 0.48 -6.89 10.74
N ASN A 132 0.46 -8.21 10.94
CA ASN A 132 1.61 -9.08 10.76
C ASN A 132 2.04 -9.17 9.29
N ILE A 133 1.09 -9.19 8.34
CA ILE A 133 1.39 -9.18 6.90
C ILE A 133 2.06 -7.86 6.53
N LEU A 134 1.50 -6.73 6.96
CA LEU A 134 2.09 -5.42 6.68
C LEU A 134 3.48 -5.28 7.28
N GLN A 135 3.68 -5.78 8.50
CA GLN A 135 4.99 -5.78 9.16
C GLN A 135 6.00 -6.65 8.40
N ALA A 136 5.61 -7.86 8.00
CA ALA A 136 6.47 -8.76 7.23
C ALA A 136 6.87 -8.14 5.88
N VAL A 137 5.92 -7.54 5.18
CA VAL A 137 6.18 -6.85 3.90
C VAL A 137 7.09 -5.64 4.10
N ASN A 138 6.84 -4.83 5.14
CA ASN A 138 7.67 -3.66 5.46
C ASN A 138 9.09 -4.02 5.94
N ALA A 139 9.33 -5.25 6.35
CA ALA A 139 10.68 -5.73 6.70
C ALA A 139 11.60 -5.84 5.48
N HIS A 140 11.05 -5.89 4.25
CA HIS A 140 11.87 -5.93 3.03
C HIS A 140 12.60 -4.58 2.83
N PRO A 141 13.93 -4.55 2.57
CA PRO A 141 14.74 -3.32 2.53
C PRO A 141 14.29 -2.32 1.46
N ASN A 142 13.71 -2.81 0.35
CA ASN A 142 13.21 -1.97 -0.73
C ASN A 142 11.73 -1.60 -0.61
N ILE A 143 11.05 -1.95 0.48
CA ILE A 143 9.66 -1.59 0.72
C ILE A 143 9.57 -0.66 1.91
N SER A 144 8.79 0.41 1.77
CA SER A 144 8.45 1.32 2.85
C SER A 144 6.95 1.52 2.88
N ILE A 145 6.32 1.04 3.95
CA ILE A 145 4.89 1.25 4.20
C ILE A 145 4.74 2.33 5.24
N ARG A 146 3.90 3.32 4.97
CA ARG A 146 3.53 4.36 5.92
C ARG A 146 2.02 4.45 6.03
N ILE A 147 1.55 4.71 7.24
CA ILE A 147 0.13 4.90 7.53
C ILE A 147 -0.11 6.38 7.70
N TYR A 148 -1.05 6.91 6.90
CA TYR A 148 -1.47 8.30 7.02
C TYR A 148 -2.43 8.44 8.20
N ASN A 149 -2.22 9.48 9.01
CA ASN A 149 -3.04 9.82 10.17
C ASN A 149 -3.36 8.59 11.04
N PRO A 150 -2.32 7.93 11.61
CA PRO A 150 -2.48 6.70 12.36
C PRO A 150 -3.37 6.96 13.58
N SER A 151 -4.60 6.50 13.53
CA SER A 151 -5.46 6.42 14.68
C SER A 151 -5.24 5.06 15.34
N ILE A 152 -5.36 4.98 16.63
CA ILE A 152 -5.07 3.78 17.44
C ILE A 152 -6.13 2.67 17.20
N ASN A 153 -6.56 2.43 15.96
CA ASN A 153 -7.69 1.55 15.64
C ASN A 153 -7.31 0.18 15.07
N ILE A 154 -6.10 0.02 14.53
CA ILE A 154 -5.63 -1.27 14.00
C ILE A 154 -5.46 -2.28 15.16
N GLY A 155 -6.04 -3.47 15.01
CA GLY A 155 -5.97 -4.54 16.02
C GLY A 155 -6.84 -4.36 17.25
N LYS A 156 -7.71 -3.34 17.33
CA LYS A 156 -8.61 -3.12 18.48
C LYS A 156 -9.99 -3.75 18.27
N SER A 157 -10.58 -4.20 19.39
CA SER A 157 -11.97 -4.67 19.44
C SER A 157 -12.96 -3.56 19.06
N PHE A 158 -14.14 -3.94 18.58
CA PHE A 158 -15.22 -3.02 18.19
C PHE A 158 -15.55 -1.98 19.26
N VAL A 159 -15.56 -2.37 20.53
CA VAL A 159 -15.85 -1.48 21.69
C VAL A 159 -14.74 -0.42 21.86
N ALA A 160 -13.48 -0.81 21.68
CA ALA A 160 -12.36 0.11 21.75
C ALA A 160 -12.31 1.08 20.56
N LYS A 161 -12.73 0.63 19.38
CA LYS A 161 -12.91 1.50 18.20
C LYS A 161 -13.99 2.55 18.47
N LEU A 162 -15.11 2.16 19.05
CA LEU A 162 -16.22 3.06 19.37
C LEU A 162 -15.82 4.14 20.40
N GLY A 163 -15.06 3.77 21.42
CA GLY A 163 -14.55 4.72 22.43
C GLY A 163 -13.60 5.77 21.82
N ASN A 164 -12.76 5.38 20.86
CA ASN A 164 -11.85 6.29 20.15
C ASN A 164 -12.59 7.28 19.23
N ILE A 165 -13.74 6.88 18.65
CA ILE A 165 -14.58 7.75 17.82
C ILE A 165 -15.04 8.99 18.60
N ILE A 166 -15.43 8.80 19.86
CA ILE A 166 -15.95 9.87 20.71
C ILE A 166 -14.83 10.85 21.11
N VAL A 167 -13.61 10.34 21.34
CA VAL A 167 -12.49 11.15 21.84
C VAL A 167 -11.74 11.86 20.71
N ASN A 168 -11.71 11.29 19.49
CA ASN A 168 -10.87 11.77 18.37
C ASN A 168 -11.65 12.15 17.10
N PHE A 169 -12.85 12.67 17.26
CA PHE A 169 -13.74 13.01 16.12
C PHE A 169 -13.09 13.93 15.07
N ARG A 170 -12.23 14.87 15.48
CA ARG A 170 -11.49 15.75 14.56
C ARG A 170 -10.44 15.02 13.75
N GLY A 171 -9.69 14.10 14.34
CA GLY A 171 -8.68 13.28 13.65
C GLY A 171 -9.30 12.31 12.65
N MET A 172 -10.53 11.85 12.91
CA MET A 172 -11.24 10.94 12.02
C MET A 172 -11.77 11.60 10.74
N ASN A 173 -11.92 12.93 10.72
CA ASN A 173 -12.39 13.66 9.54
C ASN A 173 -11.27 14.06 8.57
N GLN A 174 -10.01 13.93 8.97
CA GLN A 174 -8.85 14.23 8.13
C GLN A 174 -8.32 12.93 7.52
N ARG A 175 -8.95 12.48 6.42
CA ARG A 175 -8.59 11.25 5.72
C ARG A 175 -7.96 11.53 4.38
N MET A 176 -6.97 10.69 4.04
CA MET A 176 -6.35 10.71 2.73
C MET A 176 -7.21 9.94 1.73
N HIS A 177 -7.90 10.65 0.84
CA HIS A 177 -8.75 10.02 -0.17
C HIS A 177 -8.06 9.82 -1.52
N ASN A 178 -6.75 9.94 -1.55
CA ASN A 178 -5.94 9.77 -2.75
C ASN A 178 -5.93 8.31 -3.20
N LYS A 179 -5.90 8.14 -4.52
CA LYS A 179 -5.73 6.86 -5.18
C LYS A 179 -4.77 7.06 -6.34
N THR A 180 -3.49 6.86 -6.07
CA THR A 180 -2.42 7.06 -7.06
C THR A 180 -1.49 5.87 -7.08
N PHE A 181 -1.02 5.52 -8.27
CA PHE A 181 -0.06 4.47 -8.52
C PHE A 181 0.92 4.98 -9.57
N ILE A 182 2.15 5.25 -9.15
CA ILE A 182 3.17 5.89 -9.98
C ILE A 182 4.34 4.93 -10.15
N VAL A 183 4.80 4.74 -11.37
CA VAL A 183 5.91 3.84 -11.70
C VAL A 183 7.01 4.62 -12.42
N ASP A 184 8.23 4.45 -11.90
CA ASP A 184 9.47 4.99 -12.44
C ASP A 184 9.42 6.52 -12.69
N GLU A 185 8.54 7.24 -11.98
CA GLU A 185 8.31 8.69 -12.13
C GLU A 185 7.83 9.11 -13.53
N ARG A 186 7.31 8.17 -14.33
CA ARG A 186 6.94 8.36 -15.73
C ARG A 186 5.49 8.03 -16.04
N VAL A 187 4.95 7.01 -15.37
CA VAL A 187 3.57 6.56 -15.59
C VAL A 187 2.81 6.69 -14.29
N ALA A 188 1.64 7.29 -14.35
CA ALA A 188 0.75 7.41 -13.21
C ALA A 188 -0.63 6.83 -13.55
N ILE A 189 -1.20 6.08 -12.62
CA ILE A 189 -2.62 5.74 -12.64
C ILE A 189 -3.28 6.47 -11.47
N THR A 190 -4.35 7.18 -11.74
CA THR A 190 -5.18 7.81 -10.70
C THR A 190 -6.66 7.68 -11.07
N GLY A 191 -7.55 7.73 -10.07
CA GLY A 191 -8.99 7.61 -10.31
C GLY A 191 -9.78 7.26 -9.07
N GLY A 192 -10.84 6.48 -9.24
CA GLY A 192 -11.75 6.10 -8.16
C GLY A 192 -11.41 4.77 -7.48
N ARG A 193 -10.70 3.85 -8.15
CA ARG A 193 -10.46 2.51 -7.63
C ARG A 193 -9.45 2.49 -6.50
N ASN A 194 -9.84 1.87 -5.39
CA ASN A 194 -8.95 1.42 -4.33
C ASN A 194 -8.38 0.03 -4.65
N ILE A 195 -7.62 -0.56 -3.73
CA ILE A 195 -7.13 -1.94 -3.83
C ILE A 195 -7.98 -2.81 -2.92
N ALA A 196 -9.06 -3.35 -3.48
CA ALA A 196 -9.96 -4.30 -2.84
C ALA A 196 -10.82 -5.00 -3.90
N ASP A 197 -11.30 -6.21 -3.61
CA ASP A 197 -12.01 -7.10 -4.53
C ASP A 197 -13.19 -6.42 -5.23
N GLU A 198 -13.96 -5.58 -4.54
CA GLU A 198 -15.13 -4.89 -5.06
C GLU A 198 -14.84 -3.83 -6.14
N TYR A 199 -13.59 -3.35 -6.24
CA TYR A 199 -13.18 -2.40 -7.29
C TYR A 199 -12.74 -3.07 -8.59
N PHE A 200 -12.57 -4.41 -8.56
CA PHE A 200 -12.04 -5.17 -9.70
C PHE A 200 -12.92 -6.35 -10.11
N TYR A 201 -14.19 -6.35 -9.67
CA TYR A 201 -15.23 -7.35 -9.98
C TYR A 201 -14.98 -8.75 -9.39
N PHE A 202 -14.22 -8.83 -8.30
CA PHE A 202 -13.98 -10.09 -7.57
C PHE A 202 -14.93 -10.30 -6.39
N ASN A 203 -15.65 -9.26 -5.96
CA ASN A 203 -16.63 -9.41 -4.89
C ASN A 203 -17.92 -10.06 -5.43
N ARG A 204 -18.48 -11.01 -4.67
CA ARG A 204 -19.69 -11.76 -5.08
C ARG A 204 -20.99 -11.07 -4.76
N GLU A 205 -20.98 -10.12 -3.83
CA GLU A 205 -22.19 -9.45 -3.36
C GLU A 205 -22.41 -8.12 -4.07
N TYR A 206 -21.34 -7.31 -4.24
CA TYR A 206 -21.41 -6.01 -4.90
C TYR A 206 -20.06 -5.63 -5.51
N ASN A 207 -20.10 -4.81 -6.54
CA ASN A 207 -18.92 -4.25 -7.14
C ASN A 207 -19.13 -2.79 -7.51
N PHE A 208 -18.13 -1.97 -7.25
CA PHE A 208 -18.12 -0.57 -7.64
C PHE A 208 -17.81 -0.39 -9.13
N ARG A 209 -18.41 0.62 -9.75
CA ARG A 209 -18.09 1.04 -11.11
C ARG A 209 -17.32 2.36 -11.06
N ASP A 210 -16.02 2.24 -10.97
CA ASP A 210 -15.11 3.37 -11.01
C ASP A 210 -14.34 3.41 -12.33
N ARG A 211 -13.73 4.55 -12.61
CA ARG A 211 -12.81 4.75 -13.74
C ARG A 211 -11.48 5.24 -13.23
N ASP A 212 -10.43 4.81 -13.89
CA ASP A 212 -9.10 5.32 -13.68
C ASP A 212 -8.54 5.91 -14.98
N VAL A 213 -7.56 6.74 -14.83
CA VAL A 213 -6.81 7.35 -15.91
C VAL A 213 -5.36 6.94 -15.79
N LEU A 214 -4.80 6.39 -16.85
CA LEU A 214 -3.37 6.20 -16.99
C LEU A 214 -2.80 7.40 -17.71
N LEU A 215 -1.82 8.04 -17.10
CA LEU A 215 -1.09 9.20 -17.59
C LEU A 215 0.35 8.81 -17.88
N PHE A 216 0.90 9.27 -18.99
CA PHE A 216 2.30 9.07 -19.33
C PHE A 216 2.84 10.30 -20.07
N GLY A 217 4.05 10.67 -19.77
CA GLY A 217 4.67 11.86 -20.35
C GLY A 217 6.10 12.07 -19.87
N PRO A 218 6.79 13.09 -20.40
CA PRO A 218 8.10 13.47 -19.92
C PRO A 218 8.09 13.95 -18.48
#